data_68998abfc1b3aa6d172e54ac9df711d1
#
_entry.id   68998abfc1b3aa6d172e54ac9df711d1
#
_cell.length_a   1.000
_cell.length_b   1.000
_cell.length_c   1.000
_cell.angle_alpha   90.00
_cell.angle_beta   90.00
_cell.angle_gamma   90.00
#
_symmetry.space_group_name_H-M   'P 1'
#
loop_
_entity.id
_entity.type
_entity.pdbx_description
1 polymer ?
#
loop_
_entity_poly.entity_id
_entity_poly.type
_entity_poly.pdbx_seq_one_letter_code
_entity_poly.pdbx_strand_id
1 'polypeptide(L)'
;MRRLACCFAGLLFAAGACAQDAVDAKLLADIGRIRAVDNHMHGDPVDAARATRWKDDNPLGTPRYPDVVGLQRNNPEWRSAWFALYGYNFSDAELPHVRGLLATKRETLARAGANWPGIVLDAAGVEIALLNTARLGAGQTSGRFRWVPYADPLLRPFAGDSSWLGYSGGELSINALLREVGFSRPPPTLTEYRVNIVNATLARWKKNGAVAVKFMCAYARPIDFEVVDEATATPVYLKALKGAEPLSPGEHKLLEDYLFGAISAAAGAQQLVVQIHTGNGDGPFFNNGNANPALLENALNSRPLRKTSFVLLHGGWPYHALAQAMMDKPNTWVDFSAQTFYLGTHQLAEVLREWLSWHPEKVLFGTDAYSDVDSPLSDWEEKEVLLAGKSRRALAIALTAMVQNNEITRERALEIARLVLRENAMKLYGLAPNVAAGAPAAQ
;
A
#
# COMPACT_ATOMS: atom_id res chain seq x y z
N MET A 1 -24.21 77.98 -14.22
CA MET A 1 -23.41 77.27 -13.22
C MET A 1 -24.24 76.10 -12.66
N ARG A 2 -24.08 74.92 -13.18
CA ARG A 2 -24.75 73.68 -12.70
C ARG A 2 -23.69 72.81 -12.12
N ARG A 3 -23.75 72.46 -10.83
CA ARG A 3 -22.86 71.57 -10.12
C ARG A 3 -23.32 70.10 -10.39
N LEU A 4 -22.44 69.30 -11.01
CA LEU A 4 -22.59 67.87 -11.07
C LEU A 4 -22.15 67.25 -9.75
N ALA A 5 -23.03 66.51 -9.11
CA ALA A 5 -22.70 65.64 -7.98
C ALA A 5 -22.31 64.27 -8.50
N CYS A 6 -21.05 63.88 -8.31
CA CYS A 6 -20.57 62.47 -8.55
C CYS A 6 -20.97 61.63 -7.34
N CYS A 7 -21.86 60.67 -7.56
CA CYS A 7 -22.10 59.56 -6.62
C CYS A 7 -21.00 58.53 -6.77
N PHE A 8 -20.13 58.43 -5.79
CA PHE A 8 -19.22 57.27 -5.65
C PHE A 8 -20.02 56.09 -5.03
N ALA A 9 -20.33 55.10 -5.83
CA ALA A 9 -20.83 53.81 -5.34
C ALA A 9 -19.61 53.00 -4.81
N GLY A 10 -19.49 52.93 -3.49
CA GLY A 10 -18.49 52.06 -2.84
C GLY A 10 -18.84 50.60 -3.07
N LEU A 11 -18.06 49.88 -3.87
CA LEU A 11 -18.04 48.42 -3.91
C LEU A 11 -17.43 47.93 -2.59
N LEU A 12 -18.25 47.42 -1.70
CA LEU A 12 -17.83 46.62 -0.57
C LEU A 12 -17.33 45.29 -1.15
N PHE A 13 -16.02 45.15 -1.29
CA PHE A 13 -15.39 43.83 -1.39
C PHE A 13 -15.57 43.15 -0.03
N ALA A 14 -16.54 42.27 0.07
CA ALA A 14 -16.56 41.28 1.13
C ALA A 14 -15.30 40.43 0.94
N ALA A 15 -14.28 40.66 1.77
CA ALA A 15 -13.18 39.75 1.95
C ALA A 15 -13.80 38.45 2.47
N GLY A 16 -14.04 37.51 1.56
CA GLY A 16 -14.30 36.12 1.91
C GLY A 16 -13.06 35.67 2.67
N ALA A 17 -13.13 35.63 4.01
CA ALA A 17 -12.21 34.84 4.78
C ALA A 17 -12.27 33.43 4.14
N CYS A 18 -11.14 32.94 3.63
CA CYS A 18 -10.98 31.52 3.38
C CYS A 18 -11.32 30.83 4.69
N ALA A 19 -12.55 30.37 4.82
CA ALA A 19 -12.91 29.41 5.83
C ALA A 19 -12.00 28.22 5.54
N GLN A 20 -11.01 28.00 6.39
CA GLN A 20 -10.30 26.75 6.49
C GLN A 20 -11.40 25.69 6.54
N ASP A 21 -11.54 24.83 5.52
CA ASP A 21 -12.66 23.93 5.32
C ASP A 21 -12.97 23.19 6.63
N ALA A 22 -14.01 23.65 7.32
CA ALA A 22 -14.40 23.08 8.61
C ALA A 22 -14.98 21.70 8.32
N VAL A 23 -14.22 20.66 8.67
CA VAL A 23 -14.66 19.26 8.55
C VAL A 23 -15.97 19.10 9.33
N ASP A 24 -16.99 18.51 8.70
CA ASP A 24 -18.21 18.11 9.41
C ASP A 24 -17.82 17.09 10.51
N ALA A 25 -17.86 17.56 11.76
CA ALA A 25 -17.45 16.77 12.92
C ALA A 25 -18.26 15.48 13.10
N LYS A 26 -19.55 15.49 12.73
CA LYS A 26 -20.40 14.31 12.78
C LYS A 26 -20.03 13.33 11.67
N LEU A 27 -19.73 13.81 10.46
CA LEU A 27 -19.26 12.95 9.36
C LEU A 27 -17.92 12.30 9.71
N LEU A 28 -16.97 13.07 10.26
CA LEU A 28 -15.70 12.54 10.74
C LEU A 28 -15.89 11.46 11.82
N ALA A 29 -16.78 11.69 12.79
CA ALA A 29 -17.08 10.71 13.82
C ALA A 29 -17.74 9.45 13.26
N ASP A 30 -18.64 9.57 12.27
CA ASP A 30 -19.26 8.42 11.59
C ASP A 30 -18.24 7.61 10.79
N ILE A 31 -17.34 8.29 10.06
CA ILE A 31 -16.21 7.65 9.32
C ILE A 31 -15.26 6.96 10.29
N GLY A 32 -15.00 7.54 11.46
CA GLY A 32 -14.13 6.97 12.50
C GLY A 32 -14.62 5.61 13.03
N ARG A 33 -15.94 5.33 12.96
CA ARG A 33 -16.53 4.06 13.40
C ARG A 33 -16.46 2.94 12.36
N ILE A 34 -16.09 3.23 11.13
CA ILE A 34 -15.97 2.22 10.07
C ILE A 34 -14.72 1.37 10.35
N ARG A 35 -14.91 0.08 10.54
CA ARG A 35 -13.82 -0.89 10.64
C ARG A 35 -13.25 -1.12 9.23
N ALA A 36 -12.03 -0.66 9.00
CA ALA A 36 -11.43 -0.62 7.67
C ALA A 36 -10.80 -1.97 7.27
N VAL A 37 -10.62 -2.15 5.97
CA VAL A 37 -9.69 -3.14 5.40
C VAL A 37 -8.49 -2.40 4.87
N ASP A 38 -7.33 -2.60 5.48
CA ASP A 38 -6.06 -2.07 4.96
C ASP A 38 -5.61 -2.92 3.78
N ASN A 39 -5.64 -2.33 2.60
CA ASN A 39 -5.33 -3.00 1.33
C ASN A 39 -3.85 -3.33 1.16
N HIS A 40 -2.96 -2.63 1.85
CA HIS A 40 -1.51 -2.76 1.67
C HIS A 40 -0.71 -2.27 2.88
N MET A 41 0.04 -3.18 3.49
CA MET A 41 0.98 -2.89 4.55
C MET A 41 2.13 -3.91 4.59
N HIS A 42 3.20 -3.60 5.33
CA HIS A 42 4.43 -4.38 5.52
C HIS A 42 4.75 -4.60 7.00
N GLY A 43 3.77 -5.01 7.81
CA GLY A 43 4.00 -5.24 9.25
C GLY A 43 4.87 -6.46 9.50
N ASP A 44 5.84 -6.34 10.41
CA ASP A 44 6.66 -7.46 10.83
C ASP A 44 5.92 -8.38 11.83
N PRO A 45 6.24 -9.68 11.84
CA PRO A 45 5.81 -10.57 12.91
C PRO A 45 6.39 -10.12 14.25
N VAL A 46 5.76 -10.53 15.34
CA VAL A 46 6.27 -10.25 16.67
C VAL A 46 7.65 -10.92 16.84
N ASP A 47 8.67 -10.09 16.94
CA ASP A 47 10.05 -10.50 17.23
C ASP A 47 10.52 -9.81 18.52
N ALA A 48 10.58 -10.58 19.61
CA ALA A 48 11.10 -10.08 20.89
C ALA A 48 12.57 -9.64 20.78
N ALA A 49 13.36 -10.22 19.87
CA ALA A 49 14.74 -9.82 19.64
C ALA A 49 14.84 -8.41 19.00
N ARG A 50 13.79 -7.94 18.33
CA ARG A 50 13.72 -6.57 17.78
C ARG A 50 13.91 -5.54 18.88
N ALA A 51 13.21 -5.69 20.01
CA ALA A 51 13.27 -4.76 21.14
C ALA A 51 14.68 -4.65 21.78
N THR A 52 15.53 -5.68 21.65
CA THR A 52 16.90 -5.65 22.18
C THR A 52 17.85 -4.76 21.40
N ARG A 53 17.50 -4.40 20.16
CA ARG A 53 18.29 -3.52 19.29
C ARG A 53 18.04 -2.03 19.56
N TRP A 54 16.96 -1.68 20.25
CA TRP A 54 16.58 -0.30 20.51
C TRP A 54 17.46 0.35 21.57
N LYS A 55 17.90 1.57 21.32
CA LYS A 55 18.83 2.31 22.17
C LYS A 55 18.11 3.36 22.99
N ASP A 56 18.33 3.39 24.30
CA ASP A 56 17.71 4.34 25.21
C ASP A 56 18.25 5.77 25.10
N ASP A 57 19.45 5.94 24.56
CA ASP A 57 20.04 7.25 24.28
C ASP A 57 19.53 7.87 22.97
N ASN A 58 18.92 7.06 22.10
CA ASN A 58 18.30 7.51 20.85
C ASN A 58 16.95 6.84 20.61
N PRO A 59 15.93 7.08 21.45
CA PRO A 59 14.64 6.37 21.37
C PRO A 59 13.83 6.70 20.11
N LEU A 60 14.09 7.84 19.49
CA LEU A 60 13.45 8.21 18.20
C LEU A 60 14.20 7.65 16.98
N GLY A 61 15.40 7.08 17.19
CA GLY A 61 16.23 6.53 16.13
C GLY A 61 16.91 7.58 15.24
N THR A 62 17.59 7.13 14.19
CA THR A 62 18.26 7.99 13.20
C THR A 62 17.79 7.62 11.79
N PRO A 63 17.23 8.53 11.00
CA PRO A 63 16.83 8.23 9.64
C PRO A 63 18.04 7.90 8.77
N ARG A 64 17.85 6.97 7.82
CA ARG A 64 18.89 6.64 6.83
C ARG A 64 19.13 7.78 5.84
N TYR A 65 18.09 8.57 5.57
CA TYR A 65 18.08 9.77 4.73
C TYR A 65 16.99 10.72 5.24
N PRO A 66 16.98 12.01 4.82
CA PRO A 66 15.97 12.95 5.29
C PRO A 66 14.56 12.47 4.97
N ASP A 67 13.75 12.26 6.01
CA ASP A 67 12.35 11.92 5.87
C ASP A 67 11.52 13.12 5.43
N VAL A 68 10.42 12.85 4.74
CA VAL A 68 9.36 13.85 4.49
C VAL A 68 8.81 14.35 5.83
N VAL A 69 8.31 15.59 5.86
CA VAL A 69 7.86 16.24 7.11
C VAL A 69 6.90 15.38 7.92
N GLY A 70 5.99 14.66 7.25
CA GLY A 70 5.01 13.79 7.91
C GLY A 70 5.62 12.60 8.66
N LEU A 71 6.80 12.13 8.26
CA LEU A 71 7.51 11.01 8.89
C LEU A 71 8.66 11.45 9.80
N GLN A 72 8.98 12.75 9.85
CA GLN A 72 10.02 13.23 10.75
C GLN A 72 9.68 12.88 12.19
N ARG A 73 10.66 12.39 12.93
CA ARG A 73 10.51 11.85 14.29
C ARG A 73 10.03 12.88 15.33
N ASN A 74 10.24 14.16 15.05
CA ASN A 74 9.73 15.29 15.84
C ASN A 74 8.34 15.77 15.40
N ASN A 75 7.73 15.15 14.39
CA ASN A 75 6.37 15.51 13.97
C ASN A 75 5.38 15.26 15.12
N PRO A 76 4.64 16.28 15.56
CA PRO A 76 3.69 16.16 16.67
C PRO A 76 2.52 15.20 16.39
N GLU A 77 2.26 14.82 15.13
CA GLU A 77 1.22 13.85 14.77
C GLU A 77 1.48 12.46 15.38
N TRP A 78 2.76 12.06 15.59
CA TRP A 78 3.11 10.79 16.24
C TRP A 78 2.49 10.61 17.63
N ARG A 79 2.26 11.70 18.36
CA ARG A 79 1.67 11.64 19.71
C ARG A 79 0.31 10.96 19.73
N SER A 80 -0.47 11.07 18.67
CA SER A 80 -1.77 10.40 18.56
C SER A 80 -1.63 8.88 18.53
N ALA A 81 -0.64 8.36 17.79
CA ALA A 81 -0.32 6.94 17.77
C ALA A 81 0.29 6.47 19.10
N TRP A 82 1.21 7.23 19.68
CA TRP A 82 1.80 6.93 20.98
C TRP A 82 0.77 6.91 22.11
N PHE A 83 -0.19 7.84 22.06
CA PHE A 83 -1.30 7.84 23.01
C PHE A 83 -2.17 6.59 22.84
N ALA A 84 -2.57 6.27 21.61
CA ALA A 84 -3.45 5.15 21.34
C ALA A 84 -2.83 3.78 21.69
N LEU A 85 -1.51 3.62 21.48
CA LEU A 85 -0.82 2.35 21.71
C LEU A 85 -0.26 2.21 23.13
N TYR A 86 0.17 3.31 23.74
CA TYR A 86 0.97 3.28 24.98
C TYR A 86 0.48 4.24 26.07
N GLY A 87 -0.58 5.02 25.83
CA GLY A 87 -1.09 5.99 26.78
C GLY A 87 -0.19 7.23 26.97
N TYR A 88 0.65 7.58 25.97
CA TYR A 88 1.53 8.73 26.03
C TYR A 88 0.75 10.06 26.06
N ASN A 89 0.82 10.80 27.14
CA ASN A 89 0.01 12.01 27.38
C ASN A 89 0.82 13.31 27.49
N PHE A 90 2.11 13.31 27.15
CA PHE A 90 2.92 14.52 27.10
C PHE A 90 2.68 15.30 25.80
N SER A 91 2.83 16.63 25.86
CA SER A 91 2.66 17.52 24.71
C SER A 91 3.93 17.72 23.88
N ASP A 92 5.04 17.10 24.27
CA ASP A 92 6.39 17.22 23.67
C ASP A 92 6.94 15.85 23.29
N ALA A 93 8.19 15.81 22.84
CA ALA A 93 8.98 14.61 22.61
C ALA A 93 10.38 14.75 23.24
N GLU A 94 10.43 15.34 24.45
CA GLU A 94 11.69 15.50 25.18
C GLU A 94 12.28 14.14 25.55
N LEU A 95 13.61 14.07 25.58
CA LEU A 95 14.34 12.81 25.76
C LEU A 95 13.89 12.00 27.00
N PRO A 96 13.65 12.59 28.18
CA PRO A 96 13.14 11.82 29.31
C PRO A 96 11.77 11.16 29.05
N HIS A 97 10.86 11.89 28.39
CA HIS A 97 9.50 11.41 28.08
C HIS A 97 9.51 10.29 27.03
N VAL A 98 10.28 10.45 25.94
CA VAL A 98 10.38 9.41 24.91
C VAL A 98 11.18 8.18 25.35
N ARG A 99 12.11 8.32 26.32
CA ARG A 99 12.73 7.16 26.99
C ARG A 99 11.69 6.35 27.80
N GLY A 100 10.84 7.06 28.55
CA GLY A 100 9.72 6.40 29.26
C GLY A 100 8.77 5.72 28.30
N LEU A 101 8.44 6.37 27.19
CA LEU A 101 7.61 5.79 26.13
C LEU A 101 8.22 4.52 25.54
N LEU A 102 9.53 4.53 25.23
CA LEU A 102 10.22 3.34 24.72
C LEU A 102 10.22 2.17 25.72
N ALA A 103 10.39 2.46 27.00
CA ALA A 103 10.27 1.46 28.06
C ALA A 103 8.84 0.87 28.10
N THR A 104 7.82 1.73 28.04
CA THR A 104 6.41 1.31 27.96
C THR A 104 6.13 0.46 26.72
N LYS A 105 6.67 0.80 25.57
CA LYS A 105 6.56 -0.02 24.34
C LYS A 105 7.15 -1.41 24.56
N ARG A 106 8.35 -1.53 25.11
CA ARG A 106 8.99 -2.83 25.40
C ARG A 106 8.12 -3.71 26.32
N GLU A 107 7.63 -3.13 27.41
CA GLU A 107 6.75 -3.84 28.35
C GLU A 107 5.43 -4.28 27.68
N THR A 108 4.86 -3.41 26.86
CA THR A 108 3.60 -3.69 26.15
C THR A 108 3.78 -4.82 25.14
N LEU A 109 4.87 -4.81 24.35
CA LEU A 109 5.18 -5.91 23.41
C LEU A 109 5.42 -7.23 24.17
N ALA A 110 6.20 -7.20 25.25
CA ALA A 110 6.47 -8.40 26.06
C ALA A 110 5.19 -9.00 26.65
N ARG A 111 4.28 -8.16 27.16
CA ARG A 111 3.01 -8.58 27.72
C ARG A 111 2.03 -9.08 26.67
N ALA A 112 1.93 -8.43 25.53
CA ALA A 112 0.99 -8.76 24.46
C ALA A 112 1.41 -10.00 23.67
N GLY A 113 2.72 -10.20 23.48
CA GLY A 113 3.25 -11.33 22.70
C GLY A 113 2.61 -11.42 21.33
N ALA A 114 2.21 -12.63 20.93
CA ALA A 114 1.60 -12.89 19.62
C ALA A 114 0.27 -12.15 19.36
N ASN A 115 -0.36 -11.58 20.40
CA ASN A 115 -1.60 -10.80 20.24
C ASN A 115 -1.34 -9.35 19.79
N TRP A 116 -0.08 -8.90 19.88
CA TRP A 116 0.29 -7.50 19.60
C TRP A 116 -0.17 -6.99 18.24
N PRO A 117 0.03 -7.70 17.11
CA PRO A 117 -0.44 -7.21 15.82
C PRO A 117 -1.95 -6.97 15.77
N GLY A 118 -2.74 -7.82 16.43
CA GLY A 118 -4.19 -7.64 16.55
C GLY A 118 -4.58 -6.39 17.35
N ILE A 119 -3.86 -6.09 18.43
CA ILE A 119 -4.05 -4.89 19.27
C ILE A 119 -3.77 -3.62 18.44
N VAL A 120 -2.70 -3.63 17.63
CA VAL A 120 -2.38 -2.50 16.74
C VAL A 120 -3.49 -2.26 15.73
N LEU A 121 -3.99 -3.30 15.07
CA LEU A 121 -5.13 -3.18 14.14
C LEU A 121 -6.39 -2.64 14.84
N ASP A 122 -6.63 -3.02 16.11
CA ASP A 122 -7.77 -2.48 16.87
C ASP A 122 -7.60 -0.98 17.15
N ALA A 123 -6.41 -0.55 17.56
CA ALA A 123 -6.09 0.85 17.79
C ALA A 123 -6.21 1.69 16.49
N ALA A 124 -5.85 1.11 15.34
CA ALA A 124 -5.99 1.74 14.03
C ALA A 124 -7.43 1.69 13.48
N GLY A 125 -8.37 0.97 14.12
CA GLY A 125 -9.73 0.76 13.62
C GLY A 125 -9.76 -0.09 12.34
N VAL A 126 -8.80 -0.99 12.16
CA VAL A 126 -8.68 -1.90 11.01
C VAL A 126 -9.24 -3.27 11.38
N GLU A 127 -10.08 -3.86 10.55
CA GLU A 127 -10.65 -5.20 10.73
C GLU A 127 -9.73 -6.28 10.14
N ILE A 128 -9.28 -6.03 8.92
CA ILE A 128 -8.42 -6.93 8.14
C ILE A 128 -7.31 -6.09 7.50
N ALA A 129 -6.09 -6.61 7.50
CA ALA A 129 -4.96 -6.03 6.79
C ALA A 129 -4.38 -7.01 5.76
N LEU A 130 -4.08 -6.53 4.55
CA LEU A 130 -3.42 -7.27 3.51
C LEU A 130 -1.91 -7.07 3.65
N LEU A 131 -1.25 -8.12 4.11
CA LEU A 131 0.16 -8.09 4.49
C LEU A 131 1.04 -8.56 3.33
N ASN A 132 1.84 -7.65 2.81
CA ASN A 132 2.81 -7.94 1.77
C ASN A 132 4.12 -8.43 2.41
N THR A 133 4.31 -9.73 2.36
CA THR A 133 5.46 -10.41 2.98
C THR A 133 5.77 -11.72 2.25
N ALA A 134 7.01 -12.20 2.41
CA ALA A 134 7.39 -13.54 1.93
C ALA A 134 6.55 -14.63 2.61
N ARG A 135 6.32 -14.51 3.93
CA ARG A 135 5.52 -15.45 4.73
C ARG A 135 4.83 -14.75 5.90
N LEU A 136 3.68 -15.27 6.30
CA LEU A 136 3.04 -14.84 7.54
C LEU A 136 3.84 -15.38 8.74
N GLY A 137 4.11 -14.50 9.70
CA GLY A 137 4.83 -14.80 10.92
C GLY A 137 3.93 -14.96 12.14
N ALA A 138 4.55 -15.02 13.31
CA ALA A 138 3.85 -15.12 14.59
C ALA A 138 2.93 -13.91 14.80
N GLY A 139 1.69 -14.17 15.23
CA GLY A 139 0.65 -13.16 15.43
C GLY A 139 -0.07 -12.71 14.15
N GLN A 140 0.41 -13.09 12.98
CA GLN A 140 -0.17 -12.72 11.69
C GLN A 140 -1.07 -13.81 11.10
N THR A 141 -1.15 -14.97 11.73
CA THR A 141 -2.00 -16.10 11.30
C THR A 141 -3.41 -16.08 11.91
N SER A 142 -3.77 -15.03 12.64
CA SER A 142 -5.02 -14.89 13.42
C SER A 142 -6.30 -14.76 12.58
N GLY A 143 -6.21 -14.80 11.25
CA GLY A 143 -7.35 -14.53 10.36
C GLY A 143 -7.67 -13.04 10.14
N ARG A 144 -6.99 -12.13 10.83
CA ARG A 144 -7.07 -10.66 10.59
C ARG A 144 -6.10 -10.19 9.52
N PHE A 145 -5.06 -10.96 9.24
CA PHE A 145 -4.13 -10.70 8.16
C PHE A 145 -4.43 -11.59 6.96
N ARG A 146 -4.27 -11.05 5.77
CA ARG A 146 -4.36 -11.78 4.50
C ARG A 146 -3.03 -11.66 3.79
N TRP A 147 -2.56 -12.78 3.28
CA TRP A 147 -1.25 -12.86 2.70
C TRP A 147 -1.21 -12.35 1.26
N VAL A 148 -0.18 -11.56 0.95
CA VAL A 148 0.14 -11.06 -0.39
C VAL A 148 1.61 -11.34 -0.67
N PRO A 149 1.97 -12.46 -1.29
CA PRO A 149 3.35 -12.80 -1.65
C PRO A 149 3.88 -11.95 -2.81
N TYR A 150 5.21 -11.85 -2.89
CA TYR A 150 5.92 -11.20 -3.99
C TYR A 150 6.04 -12.12 -5.20
N ALA A 151 5.57 -11.65 -6.37
CA ALA A 151 5.65 -12.38 -7.63
C ALA A 151 6.91 -12.07 -8.45
N ASP A 152 7.66 -11.03 -8.08
CA ASP A 152 8.85 -10.57 -8.81
C ASP A 152 9.89 -11.65 -9.09
N PRO A 153 10.19 -12.60 -8.17
CA PRO A 153 11.16 -13.66 -8.47
C PRO A 153 10.78 -14.52 -9.68
N LEU A 154 9.49 -14.67 -9.96
CA LEU A 154 9.00 -15.43 -11.12
C LEU A 154 9.30 -14.73 -12.47
N LEU A 155 9.59 -13.43 -12.48
CA LEU A 155 9.99 -12.69 -13.69
C LEU A 155 11.39 -13.05 -14.15
N ARG A 156 12.26 -13.56 -13.25
CA ARG A 156 13.68 -13.84 -13.52
C ARG A 156 14.07 -15.27 -13.19
N PRO A 157 13.72 -16.23 -14.05
CA PRO A 157 13.91 -17.68 -13.80
C PRO A 157 15.37 -18.07 -13.55
N PHE A 158 16.34 -17.27 -13.97
CA PHE A 158 17.78 -17.57 -13.91
C PHE A 158 18.55 -16.66 -12.93
N ALA A 159 17.86 -15.87 -12.08
CA ALA A 159 18.51 -14.95 -11.14
C ALA A 159 19.16 -15.67 -9.93
N GLY A 160 18.86 -16.95 -9.71
CA GLY A 160 19.40 -17.71 -8.59
C GLY A 160 18.88 -17.22 -7.24
N ASP A 161 19.80 -17.02 -6.29
CA ASP A 161 19.48 -16.48 -4.96
C ASP A 161 19.65 -14.94 -4.88
N SER A 162 19.98 -14.27 -5.99
CA SER A 162 20.10 -12.83 -6.02
C SER A 162 18.73 -12.17 -5.97
N SER A 163 18.57 -11.17 -5.08
CA SER A 163 17.43 -10.27 -5.10
C SER A 163 17.78 -9.04 -5.93
N TRP A 164 17.18 -8.91 -7.09
CA TRP A 164 17.37 -7.76 -7.97
C TRP A 164 16.62 -6.49 -7.49
N LEU A 165 15.76 -6.66 -6.49
CA LEU A 165 15.03 -5.57 -5.84
C LEU A 165 15.77 -4.96 -4.65
N GLY A 166 17.01 -5.41 -4.36
CA GLY A 166 17.78 -4.92 -3.22
C GLY A 166 17.34 -5.45 -1.85
N TYR A 167 16.28 -6.26 -1.78
CA TYR A 167 15.87 -6.91 -0.55
C TYR A 167 16.74 -8.14 -0.30
N SER A 168 17.51 -8.09 0.78
CA SER A 168 18.34 -9.21 1.23
C SER A 168 17.46 -10.27 1.89
N GLY A 169 17.33 -11.41 1.25
CA GLY A 169 16.71 -12.55 1.90
C GLY A 169 16.47 -13.69 0.92
N GLY A 170 17.12 -14.82 1.14
CA GLY A 170 16.97 -16.02 0.31
C GLY A 170 15.52 -16.52 0.12
N GLU A 171 14.58 -16.03 0.94
CA GLU A 171 13.15 -16.36 0.82
C GLU A 171 12.45 -15.68 -0.36
N LEU A 172 12.98 -14.55 -0.84
CA LEU A 172 12.46 -13.82 -2.02
C LEU A 172 13.27 -14.15 -3.29
N SER A 173 13.90 -15.31 -3.36
CA SER A 173 14.66 -15.74 -4.54
C SER A 173 13.87 -16.72 -5.39
N ILE A 174 14.18 -16.77 -6.69
CA ILE A 174 13.60 -17.78 -7.58
C ILE A 174 13.99 -19.21 -7.15
N ASN A 175 15.21 -19.40 -6.62
CA ASN A 175 15.63 -20.69 -6.10
C ASN A 175 14.78 -21.17 -4.91
N ALA A 176 14.34 -20.25 -4.04
CA ALA A 176 13.41 -20.58 -2.96
C ALA A 176 12.06 -21.05 -3.52
N LEU A 177 11.51 -20.35 -4.51
CA LEU A 177 10.24 -20.72 -5.15
C LEU A 177 10.34 -22.05 -5.93
N LEU A 178 11.44 -22.26 -6.64
CA LEU A 178 11.70 -23.54 -7.32
C LEU A 178 11.66 -24.71 -6.33
N ARG A 179 12.39 -24.61 -5.21
CA ARG A 179 12.40 -25.66 -4.16
C ARG A 179 11.01 -25.92 -3.60
N GLU A 180 10.20 -24.88 -3.43
CA GLU A 180 8.83 -25.01 -2.91
C GLU A 180 7.90 -25.83 -3.80
N VAL A 181 8.16 -25.86 -5.11
CA VAL A 181 7.39 -26.65 -6.09
C VAL A 181 8.15 -27.90 -6.58
N GLY A 182 9.25 -28.28 -5.90
CA GLY A 182 9.98 -29.54 -6.13
C GLY A 182 11.04 -29.48 -7.22
N PHE A 183 11.51 -28.28 -7.58
CA PHE A 183 12.57 -28.11 -8.59
C PHE A 183 13.86 -27.58 -7.97
N SER A 184 15.02 -28.00 -8.50
CA SER A 184 16.34 -27.46 -8.12
C SER A 184 16.89 -26.44 -9.11
N ARG A 185 16.28 -26.33 -10.29
CA ARG A 185 16.65 -25.42 -11.37
C ARG A 185 15.45 -25.17 -12.29
N PRO A 186 15.47 -24.11 -13.09
CA PRO A 186 14.41 -23.84 -14.08
C PRO A 186 14.25 -25.04 -15.05
N PRO A 187 13.01 -25.38 -15.44
CA PRO A 187 12.71 -26.45 -16.41
C PRO A 187 13.34 -26.21 -17.78
N PRO A 188 13.47 -27.24 -18.62
CA PRO A 188 14.14 -27.17 -19.92
C PRO A 188 13.37 -26.35 -20.97
N THR A 189 12.07 -26.10 -20.77
CA THR A 189 11.27 -25.29 -21.71
C THR A 189 10.51 -24.17 -20.99
N LEU A 190 10.24 -23.08 -21.72
CA LEU A 190 9.45 -21.95 -21.20
C LEU A 190 8.01 -22.40 -20.84
N THR A 191 7.42 -23.28 -21.64
CA THR A 191 6.10 -23.85 -21.37
C THR A 191 6.08 -24.61 -20.03
N GLU A 192 7.10 -25.44 -19.78
CA GLU A 192 7.22 -26.14 -18.48
C GLU A 192 7.47 -25.18 -17.33
N TYR A 193 8.27 -24.12 -17.52
CA TYR A 193 8.44 -23.08 -16.52
C TYR A 193 7.10 -22.43 -16.17
N ARG A 194 6.32 -22.05 -17.18
CA ARG A 194 5.00 -21.46 -16.98
C ARG A 194 4.04 -22.42 -16.24
N VAL A 195 4.01 -23.70 -16.65
CA VAL A 195 3.06 -24.68 -16.08
C VAL A 195 3.52 -25.18 -14.70
N ASN A 196 4.77 -25.60 -14.58
CA ASN A 196 5.25 -26.33 -13.39
C ASN A 196 5.82 -25.38 -12.32
N ILE A 197 6.22 -24.15 -12.67
CA ILE A 197 6.73 -23.19 -11.72
C ILE A 197 5.69 -22.08 -11.47
N VAL A 198 5.33 -21.29 -12.48
CA VAL A 198 4.43 -20.15 -12.31
C VAL A 198 3.07 -20.61 -11.81
N ASN A 199 2.37 -21.46 -12.56
CA ASN A 199 1.02 -21.89 -12.19
C ASN A 199 1.00 -22.68 -10.88
N ALA A 200 1.99 -23.55 -10.65
CA ALA A 200 2.09 -24.34 -9.43
C ALA A 200 2.34 -23.45 -8.19
N THR A 201 3.20 -22.44 -8.31
CA THR A 201 3.47 -21.48 -7.24
C THR A 201 2.21 -20.70 -6.88
N LEU A 202 1.51 -20.13 -7.87
CA LEU A 202 0.29 -19.37 -7.65
C LEU A 202 -0.83 -20.23 -7.05
N ALA A 203 -1.02 -21.45 -7.54
CA ALA A 203 -1.99 -22.40 -6.97
C ALA A 203 -1.67 -22.75 -5.51
N ARG A 204 -0.39 -22.96 -5.20
CA ARG A 204 0.09 -23.19 -3.83
C ARG A 204 -0.16 -21.97 -2.94
N TRP A 205 0.17 -20.76 -3.40
CA TRP A 205 -0.08 -19.53 -2.65
C TRP A 205 -1.57 -19.36 -2.37
N LYS A 206 -2.43 -19.55 -3.38
CA LYS A 206 -3.89 -19.51 -3.19
C LYS A 206 -4.37 -20.52 -2.14
N LYS A 207 -3.89 -21.76 -2.22
CA LYS A 207 -4.20 -22.83 -1.25
C LYS A 207 -3.75 -22.45 0.17
N ASN A 208 -2.64 -21.73 0.29
CA ASN A 208 -2.09 -21.27 1.58
C ASN A 208 -2.70 -19.92 2.06
N GLY A 209 -3.76 -19.44 1.41
CA GLY A 209 -4.54 -18.29 1.87
C GLY A 209 -4.12 -16.94 1.26
N ALA A 210 -3.26 -16.93 0.23
CA ALA A 210 -2.99 -15.70 -0.50
C ALA A 210 -4.28 -15.18 -1.16
N VAL A 211 -4.48 -13.85 -1.10
CA VAL A 211 -5.63 -13.15 -1.72
C VAL A 211 -5.20 -12.32 -2.93
N ALA A 212 -3.93 -12.01 -3.03
CA ALA A 212 -3.31 -11.24 -4.10
C ALA A 212 -1.86 -11.68 -4.29
N VAL A 213 -1.22 -11.14 -5.32
CA VAL A 213 0.24 -11.16 -5.52
C VAL A 213 0.75 -9.74 -5.73
N LYS A 214 1.98 -9.45 -5.33
CA LYS A 214 2.60 -8.11 -5.45
C LYS A 214 3.74 -8.13 -6.44
N PHE A 215 3.81 -7.10 -7.29
CA PHE A 215 4.99 -6.74 -8.07
C PHE A 215 5.60 -5.44 -7.55
N MET A 216 6.92 -5.46 -7.32
CA MET A 216 7.76 -4.32 -6.96
C MET A 216 8.79 -3.97 -8.04
N CYS A 217 8.66 -4.52 -9.23
CA CYS A 217 9.64 -4.40 -10.31
C CYS A 217 9.94 -2.94 -10.73
N ALA A 218 9.09 -1.96 -10.39
CA ALA A 218 9.33 -0.53 -10.57
C ALA A 218 10.65 -0.04 -9.93
N TYR A 219 11.13 -0.73 -8.88
CA TYR A 219 12.42 -0.44 -8.24
C TYR A 219 13.64 -0.78 -9.11
N ALA A 220 13.46 -1.66 -10.09
CA ALA A 220 14.57 -2.15 -10.92
C ALA A 220 14.41 -1.89 -12.41
N ARG A 221 13.19 -1.67 -12.89
CA ARG A 221 12.88 -1.41 -14.31
C ARG A 221 11.57 -0.61 -14.45
N PRO A 222 11.35 0.04 -15.62
CA PRO A 222 10.04 0.58 -15.96
C PRO A 222 8.96 -0.53 -15.99
N ILE A 223 7.74 -0.17 -15.56
CA ILE A 223 6.57 -1.07 -15.60
C ILE A 223 5.84 -1.07 -16.96
N ASP A 224 6.55 -0.76 -18.02
CA ASP A 224 6.12 -0.71 -19.43
C ASP A 224 6.04 -2.12 -20.04
N PHE A 225 5.21 -2.98 -19.48
CA PHE A 225 5.08 -4.35 -19.96
C PHE A 225 4.37 -4.43 -21.31
N GLU A 226 5.08 -4.94 -22.31
CA GLU A 226 4.53 -5.21 -23.64
C GLU A 226 3.82 -6.58 -23.68
N VAL A 227 2.92 -6.70 -24.66
CA VAL A 227 2.24 -7.96 -24.92
C VAL A 227 3.14 -8.84 -25.78
N VAL A 228 3.80 -9.80 -25.17
CA VAL A 228 4.71 -10.76 -25.81
C VAL A 228 4.09 -12.16 -25.82
N ASP A 229 4.14 -12.87 -26.94
CA ASP A 229 3.70 -14.25 -27.02
C ASP A 229 4.81 -15.26 -26.65
N GLU A 230 4.41 -16.49 -26.34
CA GLU A 230 5.33 -17.55 -25.90
C GLU A 230 6.35 -17.93 -26.99
N ALA A 231 5.95 -17.89 -28.26
CA ALA A 231 6.84 -18.24 -29.37
C ALA A 231 8.01 -17.24 -29.49
N THR A 232 7.71 -15.95 -29.30
CA THR A 232 8.71 -14.86 -29.30
C THR A 232 9.64 -14.95 -28.06
N ALA A 233 9.13 -15.30 -26.88
CA ALA A 233 9.92 -15.39 -25.66
C ALA A 233 10.76 -16.68 -25.55
N THR A 234 10.32 -17.78 -26.17
CA THR A 234 10.99 -19.09 -26.07
C THR A 234 12.47 -19.09 -26.46
N PRO A 235 12.90 -18.49 -27.59
CA PRO A 235 14.32 -18.45 -27.93
C PRO A 235 15.19 -17.76 -26.87
N VAL A 236 14.67 -16.70 -26.24
CA VAL A 236 15.37 -15.95 -25.17
C VAL A 236 15.50 -16.81 -23.92
N TYR A 237 14.42 -17.50 -23.52
CA TYR A 237 14.47 -18.43 -22.38
C TYR A 237 15.51 -19.55 -22.61
N LEU A 238 15.54 -20.15 -23.81
CA LEU A 238 16.49 -21.21 -24.15
C LEU A 238 17.93 -20.70 -24.22
N LYS A 239 18.16 -19.46 -24.66
CA LYS A 239 19.48 -18.81 -24.62
C LYS A 239 19.95 -18.64 -23.16
N ALA A 240 19.09 -18.12 -22.29
CA ALA A 240 19.38 -17.96 -20.88
C ALA A 240 19.63 -19.31 -20.16
N LEU A 241 18.85 -20.34 -20.49
CA LEU A 241 19.00 -21.68 -19.93
C LEU A 241 20.38 -22.31 -20.27
N LYS A 242 20.90 -22.07 -21.47
CA LYS A 242 22.23 -22.54 -21.88
C LYS A 242 23.36 -21.82 -21.15
N GLY A 243 23.16 -20.57 -20.73
CA GLY A 243 24.12 -19.77 -19.96
C GLY A 243 25.44 -19.49 -20.70
N ALA A 244 25.52 -19.73 -22.02
CA ALA A 244 26.73 -19.52 -22.80
C ALA A 244 27.05 -18.03 -23.00
N GLU A 245 26.02 -17.22 -23.10
CA GLU A 245 26.12 -15.76 -23.25
C GLU A 245 25.06 -15.07 -22.37
N PRO A 246 25.38 -13.92 -21.76
CA PRO A 246 24.39 -13.16 -21.02
C PRO A 246 23.29 -12.63 -21.95
N LEU A 247 22.09 -12.46 -21.42
CA LEU A 247 21.02 -11.77 -22.13
C LEU A 247 21.35 -10.29 -22.24
N SER A 248 21.05 -9.70 -23.39
CA SER A 248 21.05 -8.25 -23.56
C SER A 248 19.90 -7.60 -22.74
N PRO A 249 19.94 -6.29 -22.44
CA PRO A 249 18.84 -5.60 -21.75
C PRO A 249 17.49 -5.77 -22.46
N GLY A 250 17.46 -5.77 -23.81
CA GLY A 250 16.24 -5.99 -24.59
C GLY A 250 15.69 -7.42 -24.47
N GLU A 251 16.58 -8.43 -24.43
CA GLU A 251 16.18 -9.82 -24.23
C GLU A 251 15.65 -10.04 -22.80
N HIS A 252 16.28 -9.42 -21.79
CA HIS A 252 15.73 -9.42 -20.42
C HIS A 252 14.33 -8.85 -20.39
N LYS A 253 14.14 -7.64 -20.93
CA LYS A 253 12.83 -7.01 -20.99
C LYS A 253 11.79 -7.90 -21.69
N LEU A 254 12.11 -8.45 -22.83
CA LEU A 254 11.22 -9.30 -23.62
C LEU A 254 10.74 -10.52 -22.82
N LEU A 255 11.66 -11.22 -22.14
CA LEU A 255 11.32 -12.38 -21.32
C LEU A 255 10.48 -11.98 -20.09
N GLU A 256 10.84 -10.90 -19.41
CA GLU A 256 10.11 -10.36 -18.26
C GLU A 256 8.71 -9.89 -18.66
N ASP A 257 8.55 -9.24 -19.83
CA ASP A 257 7.24 -8.80 -20.33
C ASP A 257 6.31 -10.00 -20.59
N TYR A 258 6.82 -11.06 -21.25
CA TYR A 258 6.08 -12.31 -21.42
C TYR A 258 5.68 -12.91 -20.06
N LEU A 259 6.63 -13.03 -19.14
CA LEU A 259 6.40 -13.64 -17.84
C LEU A 259 5.43 -12.82 -17.00
N PHE A 260 5.49 -11.48 -17.03
CA PHE A 260 4.50 -10.63 -16.37
C PHE A 260 3.07 -10.95 -16.88
N GLY A 261 2.92 -11.02 -18.20
CA GLY A 261 1.63 -11.39 -18.82
C GLY A 261 1.16 -12.78 -18.38
N ALA A 262 2.05 -13.78 -18.42
CA ALA A 262 1.74 -15.15 -18.03
C ALA A 262 1.39 -15.28 -16.53
N ILE A 263 2.17 -14.64 -15.66
CA ILE A 263 1.94 -14.64 -14.20
C ILE A 263 0.63 -13.94 -13.88
N SER A 264 0.38 -12.77 -14.46
CA SER A 264 -0.85 -11.99 -14.23
C SER A 264 -2.10 -12.73 -14.72
N ALA A 265 -2.05 -13.37 -15.89
CA ALA A 265 -3.14 -14.19 -16.38
C ALA A 265 -3.41 -15.41 -15.49
N ALA A 266 -2.36 -16.07 -15.02
CA ALA A 266 -2.47 -17.20 -14.10
C ALA A 266 -3.00 -16.79 -12.72
N ALA A 267 -2.59 -15.61 -12.20
CA ALA A 267 -3.13 -15.03 -10.98
C ALA A 267 -4.64 -14.77 -11.11
N GLY A 268 -5.07 -14.13 -12.21
CA GLY A 268 -6.50 -13.92 -12.49
C GLY A 268 -7.29 -15.23 -12.58
N ALA A 269 -6.75 -16.27 -13.20
CA ALA A 269 -7.36 -17.59 -13.25
C ALA A 269 -7.52 -18.25 -11.87
N GLN A 270 -6.63 -17.93 -10.92
CA GLN A 270 -6.69 -18.36 -9.51
C GLN A 270 -7.49 -17.42 -8.62
N GLN A 271 -8.13 -16.39 -9.18
CA GLN A 271 -8.81 -15.33 -8.42
C GLN A 271 -7.87 -14.66 -7.39
N LEU A 272 -6.63 -14.43 -7.80
CA LEU A 272 -5.66 -13.59 -7.09
C LEU A 272 -5.64 -12.21 -7.77
N VAL A 273 -5.75 -11.17 -6.97
CA VAL A 273 -5.58 -9.79 -7.44
C VAL A 273 -4.09 -9.52 -7.67
N VAL A 274 -3.75 -8.75 -8.69
CA VAL A 274 -2.37 -8.33 -8.96
C VAL A 274 -2.18 -6.91 -8.43
N GLN A 275 -1.39 -6.76 -7.40
CA GLN A 275 -0.95 -5.47 -6.84
C GLN A 275 0.37 -5.07 -7.50
N ILE A 276 0.47 -3.82 -7.95
CA ILE A 276 1.68 -3.31 -8.61
C ILE A 276 2.09 -2.00 -7.94
N HIS A 277 3.36 -1.91 -7.53
CA HIS A 277 3.94 -0.66 -7.05
C HIS A 277 3.92 0.38 -8.15
N THR A 278 3.33 1.54 -7.90
CA THR A 278 3.30 2.71 -8.79
C THR A 278 3.63 3.98 -8.01
N GLY A 279 4.09 5.01 -8.71
CA GLY A 279 4.44 6.28 -8.08
C GLY A 279 5.75 6.27 -7.31
N ASN A 280 5.86 7.15 -6.30
CA ASN A 280 7.08 7.31 -5.54
C ASN A 280 7.42 6.05 -4.72
N GLY A 281 8.69 5.72 -4.64
CA GLY A 281 9.21 4.59 -3.88
C GLY A 281 10.19 5.02 -2.79
N ASP A 282 10.68 4.04 -2.05
CA ASP A 282 11.65 4.22 -0.99
C ASP A 282 13.08 4.38 -1.56
N GLY A 283 13.85 5.26 -0.91
CA GLY A 283 15.26 5.48 -1.21
C GLY A 283 15.56 6.69 -2.10
N PRO A 284 16.72 7.32 -1.90
CA PRO A 284 17.07 8.60 -2.53
C PRO A 284 17.36 8.48 -4.03
N PHE A 285 17.53 7.26 -4.55
CA PHE A 285 17.87 6.99 -5.96
C PHE A 285 16.74 6.26 -6.70
N PHE A 286 15.54 6.21 -6.13
CA PHE A 286 14.39 5.64 -6.80
C PHE A 286 14.05 6.40 -8.08
N ASN A 287 13.86 5.68 -9.19
CA ASN A 287 13.48 6.28 -10.46
C ASN A 287 11.95 6.36 -10.59
N ASN A 288 11.37 7.50 -10.25
CA ASN A 288 9.92 7.72 -10.34
C ASN A 288 9.35 7.48 -11.74
N GLY A 289 10.13 7.71 -12.80
CA GLY A 289 9.69 7.44 -14.17
C GLY A 289 9.38 5.96 -14.44
N ASN A 290 10.07 5.05 -13.76
CA ASN A 290 9.83 3.61 -13.87
C ASN A 290 8.44 3.20 -13.35
N ALA A 291 7.90 3.95 -12.40
CA ALA A 291 6.67 3.65 -11.67
C ALA A 291 5.46 4.50 -12.13
N ASN A 292 5.56 5.17 -13.27
CA ASN A 292 4.43 5.90 -13.85
C ASN A 292 3.30 4.92 -14.22
N PRO A 293 2.09 5.03 -13.66
CA PRO A 293 0.99 4.09 -13.90
C PRO A 293 0.55 4.03 -15.37
N ALA A 294 0.73 5.09 -16.15
CA ALA A 294 0.41 5.08 -17.59
C ALA A 294 1.25 4.07 -18.39
N LEU A 295 2.43 3.70 -17.91
CA LEU A 295 3.25 2.66 -18.55
C LEU A 295 2.59 1.28 -18.56
N LEU A 296 1.64 1.02 -17.66
CA LEU A 296 0.90 -0.25 -17.62
C LEU A 296 -0.21 -0.34 -18.67
N GLU A 297 -0.48 0.72 -19.43
CA GLU A 297 -1.68 0.77 -20.26
C GLU A 297 -1.76 -0.36 -21.29
N ASN A 298 -0.66 -0.71 -21.95
CA ASN A 298 -0.62 -1.81 -22.93
C ASN A 298 -0.99 -3.15 -22.26
N ALA A 299 -0.43 -3.42 -21.09
CA ALA A 299 -0.72 -4.64 -20.33
C ALA A 299 -2.19 -4.68 -19.87
N LEU A 300 -2.70 -3.60 -19.28
CA LEU A 300 -4.07 -3.51 -18.76
C LEU A 300 -5.13 -3.65 -19.88
N ASN A 301 -4.83 -3.15 -21.07
CA ASN A 301 -5.70 -3.25 -22.25
C ASN A 301 -5.64 -4.62 -22.94
N SER A 302 -4.61 -5.42 -22.64
CA SER A 302 -4.35 -6.67 -23.35
C SER A 302 -5.49 -7.69 -23.13
N ARG A 303 -5.90 -8.38 -24.19
CA ARG A 303 -7.01 -9.32 -24.14
C ARG A 303 -6.84 -10.44 -23.09
N PRO A 304 -5.65 -11.04 -22.92
CA PRO A 304 -5.42 -12.07 -21.92
C PRO A 304 -5.63 -11.59 -20.48
N LEU A 305 -5.38 -10.30 -20.19
CA LEU A 305 -5.42 -9.75 -18.84
C LEU A 305 -6.73 -9.06 -18.46
N ARG A 306 -7.71 -9.00 -19.36
CA ARG A 306 -9.01 -8.32 -19.10
C ARG A 306 -9.82 -8.93 -17.95
N LYS A 307 -9.56 -10.18 -17.58
CA LYS A 307 -10.19 -10.87 -16.44
C LYS A 307 -9.37 -10.84 -15.16
N THR A 308 -8.16 -10.29 -15.21
CA THR A 308 -7.31 -10.12 -14.05
C THR A 308 -7.59 -8.76 -13.43
N SER A 309 -7.82 -8.72 -12.13
CA SER A 309 -7.97 -7.48 -11.37
C SER A 309 -6.60 -6.94 -10.98
N PHE A 310 -6.38 -5.64 -11.22
CA PHE A 310 -5.14 -4.95 -10.89
C PHE A 310 -5.39 -3.84 -9.88
N VAL A 311 -4.49 -3.68 -8.91
CA VAL A 311 -4.46 -2.54 -8.00
C VAL A 311 -3.16 -1.79 -8.21
N LEU A 312 -3.29 -0.52 -8.60
CA LEU A 312 -2.19 0.42 -8.68
C LEU A 312 -1.92 0.94 -7.28
N LEU A 313 -0.94 0.35 -6.60
CA LEU A 313 -0.59 0.74 -5.24
C LEU A 313 0.00 2.15 -5.22
N HIS A 314 -0.25 2.86 -4.12
CA HIS A 314 0.20 4.23 -3.90
C HIS A 314 -0.41 5.25 -4.88
N GLY A 315 -1.40 4.82 -5.67
CA GLY A 315 -2.15 5.66 -6.61
C GLY A 315 -1.27 6.46 -7.57
N GLY A 316 -0.08 5.95 -7.85
CA GLY A 316 0.85 6.54 -8.80
C GLY A 316 1.44 7.90 -8.40
N TRP A 317 1.26 8.40 -7.16
CA TRP A 317 1.75 9.73 -6.81
C TRP A 317 3.25 9.90 -7.13
N PRO A 318 3.69 10.99 -7.82
CA PRO A 318 2.94 12.21 -8.16
C PRO A 318 2.07 12.14 -9.43
N TYR A 319 1.94 10.99 -10.08
CA TYR A 319 1.15 10.78 -11.31
C TYR A 319 -0.32 10.40 -11.00
N HIS A 320 -0.88 10.87 -9.89
CA HIS A 320 -2.22 10.48 -9.39
C HIS A 320 -3.36 10.74 -10.38
N ALA A 321 -3.26 11.79 -11.21
CA ALA A 321 -4.22 12.05 -12.29
C ALA A 321 -4.16 10.98 -13.42
N LEU A 322 -2.98 10.42 -13.71
CA LEU A 322 -2.84 9.31 -14.64
C LEU A 322 -3.39 8.01 -14.03
N ALA A 323 -3.18 7.79 -12.74
CA ALA A 323 -3.80 6.66 -12.03
C ALA A 323 -5.33 6.76 -12.03
N GLN A 324 -5.88 7.98 -11.88
CA GLN A 324 -7.31 8.25 -12.02
C GLN A 324 -7.82 7.81 -13.39
N ALA A 325 -7.15 8.21 -14.47
CA ALA A 325 -7.53 7.80 -15.84
C ALA A 325 -7.48 6.28 -16.03
N MET A 326 -6.58 5.57 -15.35
CA MET A 326 -6.52 4.11 -15.42
C MET A 326 -7.73 3.44 -14.75
N MET A 327 -8.43 4.11 -13.82
CA MET A 327 -9.66 3.56 -13.22
C MET A 327 -10.83 3.42 -14.20
N ASP A 328 -10.81 4.07 -15.37
CA ASP A 328 -11.80 3.82 -16.42
C ASP A 328 -11.76 2.38 -16.95
N LYS A 329 -10.62 1.71 -16.80
CA LYS A 329 -10.49 0.31 -17.20
C LYS A 329 -11.23 -0.58 -16.20
N PRO A 330 -12.11 -1.51 -16.67
CA PRO A 330 -12.98 -2.29 -15.78
C PRO A 330 -12.24 -3.17 -14.78
N ASN A 331 -10.97 -3.49 -15.05
CA ASN A 331 -10.12 -4.39 -14.27
C ASN A 331 -9.07 -3.65 -13.42
N THR A 332 -9.17 -2.33 -13.22
CA THR A 332 -8.15 -1.53 -12.52
C THR A 332 -8.75 -0.77 -11.35
N TRP A 333 -8.10 -0.86 -10.20
CA TRP A 333 -8.35 -0.14 -8.96
C TRP A 333 -7.10 0.65 -8.55
N VAL A 334 -7.28 1.61 -7.66
CA VAL A 334 -6.17 2.37 -7.04
C VAL A 334 -6.29 2.31 -5.53
N ASP A 335 -5.16 2.37 -4.84
CA ASP A 335 -5.15 2.70 -3.41
C ASP A 335 -4.36 4.00 -3.17
N PHE A 336 -4.52 4.58 -2.00
CA PHE A 336 -3.76 5.76 -1.60
C PHE A 336 -2.77 5.49 -0.46
N SER A 337 -2.36 4.23 -0.29
CA SER A 337 -1.26 3.86 0.59
C SER A 337 0.00 4.67 0.23
N ALA A 338 0.97 4.79 1.12
CA ALA A 338 2.16 5.65 1.00
C ALA A 338 1.89 7.14 0.74
N GLN A 339 0.83 7.55 0.04
CA GLN A 339 0.52 8.98 -0.14
C GLN A 339 0.35 9.71 1.20
N THR A 340 -0.12 9.00 2.21
CA THR A 340 -0.20 9.48 3.59
C THR A 340 1.16 9.84 4.20
N PHE A 341 2.28 9.31 3.67
CA PHE A 341 3.63 9.71 4.06
C PHE A 341 4.02 11.06 3.45
N TYR A 342 3.77 11.21 2.17
CA TYR A 342 4.27 12.34 1.37
C TYR A 342 3.39 13.58 1.44
N LEU A 343 2.07 13.38 1.54
CA LEU A 343 1.09 14.46 1.47
C LEU A 343 0.62 14.88 2.86
N GLY A 344 0.41 16.17 3.05
CA GLY A 344 -0.37 16.69 4.17
C GLY A 344 -1.83 16.24 4.07
N THR A 345 -2.57 16.25 5.18
CA THR A 345 -3.96 15.76 5.23
C THR A 345 -4.87 16.44 4.20
N HIS A 346 -4.73 17.76 4.01
CA HIS A 346 -5.53 18.53 3.03
C HIS A 346 -5.12 18.19 1.59
N GLN A 347 -3.83 18.05 1.29
CA GLN A 347 -3.38 17.65 -0.05
C GLN A 347 -3.89 16.24 -0.42
N LEU A 348 -3.86 15.31 0.53
CA LEU A 348 -4.46 13.99 0.30
C LEU A 348 -5.97 14.08 0.08
N ALA A 349 -6.67 14.97 0.80
CA ALA A 349 -8.10 15.19 0.61
C ALA A 349 -8.44 15.72 -0.80
N GLU A 350 -7.58 16.57 -1.38
CA GLU A 350 -7.73 17.03 -2.77
C GLU A 350 -7.62 15.88 -3.76
N VAL A 351 -6.59 15.03 -3.64
CA VAL A 351 -6.43 13.83 -4.49
C VAL A 351 -7.64 12.90 -4.34
N LEU A 352 -8.08 12.64 -3.11
CA LEU A 352 -9.24 11.78 -2.87
C LEU A 352 -10.51 12.37 -3.49
N ARG A 353 -10.73 13.69 -3.39
CA ARG A 353 -11.90 14.34 -3.98
C ARG A 353 -11.93 14.16 -5.49
N GLU A 354 -10.80 14.31 -6.19
CA GLU A 354 -10.71 14.06 -7.62
C GLU A 354 -11.13 12.62 -7.96
N TRP A 355 -10.58 11.63 -7.28
CA TRP A 355 -10.86 10.22 -7.53
C TRP A 355 -12.29 9.81 -7.19
N LEU A 356 -12.82 10.32 -6.06
CA LEU A 356 -14.16 10.00 -5.58
C LEU A 356 -15.27 10.62 -6.43
N SER A 357 -14.97 11.69 -7.17
CA SER A 357 -15.91 12.26 -8.14
C SER A 357 -16.06 11.40 -9.40
N TRP A 358 -15.14 10.45 -9.65
CA TRP A 358 -15.17 9.54 -10.80
C TRP A 358 -15.65 8.15 -10.44
N HIS A 359 -14.83 7.39 -9.68
CA HIS A 359 -15.03 5.97 -9.43
C HIS A 359 -14.82 5.62 -7.94
N PRO A 360 -15.69 6.08 -7.02
CA PRO A 360 -15.55 5.79 -5.60
C PRO A 360 -15.52 4.28 -5.28
N GLU A 361 -16.10 3.43 -6.14
CA GLU A 361 -16.10 1.97 -6.04
C GLU A 361 -14.76 1.32 -6.43
N LYS A 362 -13.78 2.09 -6.88
CA LYS A 362 -12.45 1.62 -7.30
C LYS A 362 -11.30 2.19 -6.47
N VAL A 363 -11.62 3.00 -5.48
CA VAL A 363 -10.63 3.57 -4.53
C VAL A 363 -10.55 2.69 -3.30
N LEU A 364 -9.34 2.33 -2.89
CA LEU A 364 -9.06 1.46 -1.76
C LEU A 364 -8.24 2.21 -0.71
N PHE A 365 -8.53 1.97 0.56
CA PHE A 365 -7.70 2.41 1.67
C PHE A 365 -6.51 1.47 1.87
N GLY A 366 -5.33 2.02 2.10
CA GLY A 366 -4.12 1.33 2.50
C GLY A 366 -3.21 2.26 3.29
N THR A 367 -2.37 1.73 4.16
CA THR A 367 -1.41 2.51 4.95
C THR A 367 -0.01 2.47 4.37
N ASP A 368 0.42 1.34 3.85
CA ASP A 368 1.82 1.02 3.56
C ASP A 368 2.71 1.10 4.82
N ALA A 369 2.13 0.82 5.99
CA ALA A 369 2.87 0.79 7.23
C ALA A 369 3.97 -0.26 7.16
N TYR A 370 5.23 0.15 7.35
CA TYR A 370 6.41 -0.69 7.21
C TYR A 370 7.30 -0.60 8.45
N SER A 371 8.05 -1.67 8.69
CA SER A 371 9.00 -1.73 9.79
C SER A 371 10.26 -0.91 9.53
N ASP A 372 10.63 -0.15 10.55
CA ASP A 372 11.90 0.57 10.63
C ASP A 372 12.56 0.25 11.97
N VAL A 373 13.42 -0.76 11.96
CA VAL A 373 14.10 -1.27 13.17
C VAL A 373 15.00 -0.22 13.86
N ASP A 374 15.44 0.80 13.11
CA ASP A 374 16.27 1.89 13.62
C ASP A 374 15.43 3.05 14.19
N SER A 375 14.11 2.95 14.15
CA SER A 375 13.16 3.99 14.56
C SER A 375 12.04 3.42 15.44
N PRO A 376 12.37 3.02 16.68
CA PRO A 376 11.46 2.21 17.50
C PRO A 376 10.14 2.86 17.88
N LEU A 377 10.05 4.20 17.84
CA LEU A 377 8.81 4.94 18.15
C LEU A 377 8.09 5.48 16.91
N SER A 378 8.55 5.07 15.72
CA SER A 378 7.88 5.30 14.43
C SER A 378 8.00 4.06 13.54
N ASP A 379 7.84 2.88 14.12
CA ASP A 379 7.84 1.59 13.45
C ASP A 379 6.47 1.30 12.82
N TRP A 380 6.24 0.11 12.28
CA TRP A 380 4.99 -0.22 11.58
C TRP A 380 3.74 0.00 12.46
N GLU A 381 3.85 -0.25 13.76
CA GLU A 381 2.72 -0.11 14.69
C GLU A 381 2.23 1.32 14.80
N GLU A 382 3.15 2.25 15.01
CA GLU A 382 2.82 3.66 15.11
C GLU A 382 2.40 4.22 13.75
N LYS A 383 3.03 3.77 12.65
CA LYS A 383 2.64 4.14 11.30
C LYS A 383 1.21 3.70 11.01
N GLU A 384 0.86 2.45 11.31
CA GLU A 384 -0.50 1.91 11.09
C GLU A 384 -1.56 2.80 11.73
N VAL A 385 -1.39 3.14 13.02
CA VAL A 385 -2.35 3.97 13.76
C VAL A 385 -2.40 5.40 13.23
N LEU A 386 -1.24 6.02 13.00
CA LEU A 386 -1.13 7.39 12.52
C LEU A 386 -1.78 7.54 11.14
N LEU A 387 -1.40 6.66 10.21
CA LEU A 387 -1.80 6.78 8.82
C LEU A 387 -3.27 6.41 8.60
N ALA A 388 -3.79 5.44 9.35
CA ALA A 388 -5.22 5.15 9.37
C ALA A 388 -6.05 6.34 9.88
N GLY A 389 -5.58 7.04 10.91
CA GLY A 389 -6.21 8.27 11.41
C GLY A 389 -6.17 9.40 10.40
N LYS A 390 -5.00 9.65 9.79
CA LYS A 390 -4.78 10.65 8.75
C LYS A 390 -5.65 10.41 7.52
N SER A 391 -5.74 9.15 7.07
CA SER A 391 -6.59 8.73 5.94
C SER A 391 -8.06 9.04 6.17
N ARG A 392 -8.59 8.71 7.36
CA ARG A 392 -9.99 9.01 7.72
C ARG A 392 -10.26 10.51 7.75
N ARG A 393 -9.32 11.29 8.27
CA ARG A 393 -9.44 12.74 8.30
C ARG A 393 -9.42 13.35 6.89
N ALA A 394 -8.51 12.91 6.02
CA ALA A 394 -8.47 13.34 4.62
C ALA A 394 -9.76 12.99 3.87
N LEU A 395 -10.24 11.76 4.05
CA LEU A 395 -11.52 11.31 3.47
C LEU A 395 -12.71 12.16 3.97
N ALA A 396 -12.74 12.48 5.27
CA ALA A 396 -13.78 13.32 5.84
C ALA A 396 -13.75 14.75 5.27
N ILE A 397 -12.55 15.34 5.07
CA ILE A 397 -12.38 16.66 4.44
C ILE A 397 -12.92 16.62 3.01
N ALA A 398 -12.49 15.66 2.19
CA ALA A 398 -12.93 15.50 0.81
C ALA A 398 -14.46 15.38 0.70
N LEU A 399 -15.05 14.48 1.48
CA LEU A 399 -16.49 14.23 1.47
C LEU A 399 -17.29 15.42 2.06
N THR A 400 -16.77 16.13 3.06
CA THR A 400 -17.40 17.35 3.57
C THR A 400 -17.48 18.42 2.48
N ALA A 401 -16.39 18.64 1.75
CA ALA A 401 -16.36 19.59 0.65
C ALA A 401 -17.37 19.22 -0.47
N MET A 402 -17.45 17.93 -0.84
CA MET A 402 -18.43 17.47 -1.84
C MET A 402 -19.88 17.68 -1.38
N VAL A 403 -20.19 17.50 -0.09
CA VAL A 403 -21.53 17.76 0.46
C VAL A 403 -21.82 19.25 0.48
N GLN A 404 -20.89 20.08 0.93
CA GLN A 404 -21.04 21.54 1.00
C GLN A 404 -21.23 22.18 -0.38
N ASN A 405 -20.59 21.59 -1.41
CA ASN A 405 -20.75 22.04 -2.79
C ASN A 405 -22.00 21.46 -3.50
N ASN A 406 -22.84 20.68 -2.79
CA ASN A 406 -24.02 19.99 -3.33
C ASN A 406 -23.69 19.00 -4.46
N GLU A 407 -22.49 18.44 -4.47
CA GLU A 407 -22.10 17.39 -5.42
C GLU A 407 -22.70 16.04 -5.03
N ILE A 408 -22.81 15.76 -3.72
CA ILE A 408 -23.43 14.56 -3.14
C ILE A 408 -24.24 14.88 -1.89
N THR A 409 -25.13 13.96 -1.50
CA THR A 409 -25.81 14.04 -0.19
C THR A 409 -24.92 13.51 0.93
N ARG A 410 -25.26 13.82 2.18
CA ARG A 410 -24.54 13.28 3.36
C ARG A 410 -24.61 11.74 3.44
N GLU A 411 -25.76 11.16 3.10
CA GLU A 411 -25.96 9.70 3.05
C GLU A 411 -25.01 9.07 2.03
N ARG A 412 -24.89 9.69 0.85
CA ARG A 412 -23.95 9.24 -0.19
C ARG A 412 -22.49 9.38 0.27
N ALA A 413 -22.15 10.45 1.00
CA ALA A 413 -20.80 10.61 1.57
C ALA A 413 -20.45 9.45 2.53
N LEU A 414 -21.37 9.03 3.40
CA LEU A 414 -21.16 7.88 4.29
C LEU A 414 -21.09 6.56 3.53
N GLU A 415 -21.86 6.40 2.47
CA GLU A 415 -21.77 5.23 1.59
C GLU A 415 -20.38 5.17 0.93
N ILE A 416 -19.92 6.27 0.34
CA ILE A 416 -18.57 6.36 -0.26
C ILE A 416 -17.49 6.04 0.78
N ALA A 417 -17.61 6.56 2.00
CA ALA A 417 -16.66 6.26 3.05
C ALA A 417 -16.59 4.76 3.37
N ARG A 418 -17.74 4.06 3.41
CA ARG A 418 -17.76 2.59 3.58
C ARG A 418 -17.16 1.86 2.39
N LEU A 419 -17.45 2.29 1.17
CA LEU A 419 -16.84 1.73 -0.03
C LEU A 419 -15.30 1.81 0.05
N VAL A 420 -14.76 3.01 0.27
CA VAL A 420 -13.31 3.26 0.28
C VAL A 420 -12.59 2.53 1.41
N LEU A 421 -13.12 2.64 2.62
CA LEU A 421 -12.46 2.08 3.80
C LEU A 421 -12.62 0.56 3.91
N ARG A 422 -13.64 -0.04 3.29
CA ARG A 422 -13.95 -1.44 3.55
C ARG A 422 -14.51 -2.22 2.35
N GLU A 423 -15.65 -1.79 1.83
CA GLU A 423 -16.49 -2.65 0.99
C GLU A 423 -15.86 -2.96 -0.37
N ASN A 424 -15.13 -1.99 -0.96
CA ASN A 424 -14.39 -2.21 -2.20
C ASN A 424 -13.35 -3.32 -2.04
N ALA A 425 -12.54 -3.28 -0.97
CA ALA A 425 -11.55 -4.31 -0.70
C ALA A 425 -12.20 -5.66 -0.38
N MET A 426 -13.26 -5.69 0.46
CA MET A 426 -14.00 -6.91 0.76
C MET A 426 -14.48 -7.61 -0.52
N LYS A 427 -15.05 -6.85 -1.44
CA LYS A 427 -15.57 -7.35 -2.73
C LYS A 427 -14.44 -7.79 -3.66
N LEU A 428 -13.42 -6.95 -3.83
CA LEU A 428 -12.33 -7.18 -4.77
C LEU A 428 -11.54 -8.45 -4.44
N TYR A 429 -11.22 -8.66 -3.15
CA TYR A 429 -10.43 -9.80 -2.70
C TYR A 429 -11.27 -11.00 -2.25
N GLY A 430 -12.60 -10.91 -2.32
CA GLY A 430 -13.51 -11.98 -1.87
C GLY A 430 -13.36 -12.30 -0.37
N LEU A 431 -13.19 -11.27 0.47
CA LEU A 431 -12.96 -11.45 1.90
C LEU A 431 -14.28 -11.70 2.63
N ALA A 432 -14.28 -12.68 3.52
CA ALA A 432 -15.38 -12.85 4.48
C ALA A 432 -15.20 -11.90 5.67
N PRO A 433 -16.29 -11.34 6.23
CA PRO A 433 -16.22 -10.56 7.47
C PRO A 433 -15.55 -11.36 8.59
N ASN A 434 -14.73 -10.71 9.40
CA ASN A 434 -14.14 -11.34 10.56
C ASN A 434 -15.16 -11.38 11.72
N VAL A 435 -15.78 -12.53 11.94
CA VAL A 435 -16.84 -12.71 12.94
C VAL A 435 -16.34 -12.50 14.38
N ALA A 436 -15.01 -12.55 14.61
CA ALA A 436 -14.41 -12.38 15.94
C ALA A 436 -14.25 -10.90 16.38
N ALA A 437 -14.43 -9.93 15.46
CA ALA A 437 -14.23 -8.49 15.73
C ALA A 437 -15.49 -7.75 16.22
N GLY A 438 -16.54 -8.46 16.58
CA GLY A 438 -17.85 -7.90 16.90
C GLY A 438 -18.24 -7.94 18.36
N ALA A 439 -17.50 -7.21 19.24
CA ALA A 439 -18.10 -6.64 20.45
C ALA A 439 -17.40 -5.30 20.73
N PRO A 440 -18.09 -4.15 20.70
CA PRO A 440 -17.50 -2.95 21.26
C PRO A 440 -17.29 -3.20 22.75
N ALA A 441 -16.06 -3.05 23.25
CA ALA A 441 -15.83 -2.94 24.67
C ALA A 441 -16.69 -1.76 25.15
N ALA A 442 -17.74 -2.09 25.91
CA ALA A 442 -18.49 -1.11 26.65
C ALA A 442 -17.58 -0.59 27.76
N GLN A 443 -17.18 0.66 27.66
CA GLN A 443 -17.11 1.72 28.69
C GLN A 443 -16.25 2.87 28.20
#